data_21b9e10a519f515704a29165eaa04d32
#
_entry.id   21b9e10a519f515704a29165eaa04d32
#
_cell.length_a   1.000
_cell.length_b   1.000
_cell.length_c   1.000
_cell.angle_alpha   90.00
_cell.angle_beta   90.00
_cell.angle_gamma   90.00
#
_symmetry.space_group_name_H-M   'P 1'
#
loop_
_entity.id
_entity.type
_entity.pdbx_description
1 polymer ?
#
loop_
_entity_poly.entity_id
_entity_poly.type
_entity_poly.pdbx_seq_one_letter_code
_entity_poly.pdbx_strand_id
1 'polypeptide(L)'
;MAVKQSLSFALEPRAGIAFDDYVADCVWSPDGKSIAIAGGEGKVALARTAGDSLALEVIGEHLLGTLSIAWRPRADSFATSGQDSALVLWDAATGKELKRWKPAPTPTQSLNFAPNGEILASAAGKVVTLWSALGEKIHAFAPAPTSAAALAFDRPGTDLGVALNGELAVHRIDSSRYETRRYKWPAACLTVNFSGNGRFLASGMADGTLHFWNRSTGKDSQMRGYDGKLELVGWSDNSRYLASSAGNDVVLWDFGGKGPEGTKPIVLNGHTDRIDSFAWQPGGEHFVTAGRDWRLTLWRPAKAKQAIDVQMLDSEISVARWSPDGKRLAVGEKKGRLSIFELVAR
;
A
#
# COMPACT_ATOMS: atom_id res chain seq x y z
N MET A 1 -0.14 -44.24 -10.37
CA MET A 1 0.24 -42.81 -10.39
C MET A 1 -0.65 -42.10 -9.38
N ALA A 2 -0.08 -41.62 -8.28
CA ALA A 2 -0.86 -40.83 -7.31
C ALA A 2 -1.18 -39.47 -7.94
N VAL A 3 -2.48 -39.20 -8.12
CA VAL A 3 -2.97 -37.87 -8.48
C VAL A 3 -2.53 -36.94 -7.33
N LYS A 4 -1.56 -36.06 -7.57
CA LYS A 4 -1.28 -34.95 -6.66
C LYS A 4 -2.55 -34.12 -6.58
N GLN A 5 -3.33 -34.28 -5.51
CA GLN A 5 -4.39 -33.33 -5.17
C GLN A 5 -3.74 -31.95 -5.11
N SER A 6 -4.13 -31.06 -6.03
CA SER A 6 -3.75 -29.66 -5.94
C SER A 6 -4.46 -29.10 -4.71
N LEU A 7 -3.71 -28.72 -3.66
CA LEU A 7 -4.26 -28.01 -2.52
C LEU A 7 -5.04 -26.80 -3.03
N SER A 8 -6.33 -26.76 -2.74
CA SER A 8 -7.17 -25.57 -2.91
C SER A 8 -6.99 -24.65 -1.68
N PHE A 9 -7.22 -23.38 -1.86
CA PHE A 9 -7.13 -22.37 -0.79
C PHE A 9 -8.41 -21.55 -0.77
N ALA A 10 -8.78 -21.07 0.41
CA ALA A 10 -9.91 -20.18 0.60
C ALA A 10 -9.62 -19.13 1.70
N LEU A 11 -10.37 -18.04 1.67
CA LEU A 11 -10.42 -17.03 2.71
C LEU A 11 -11.58 -17.33 3.64
N GLU A 12 -11.31 -17.74 4.87
CA GLU A 12 -12.34 -18.01 5.87
C GLU A 12 -12.51 -16.80 6.80
N PRO A 13 -13.74 -16.28 6.99
CA PRO A 13 -13.98 -15.21 7.95
C PRO A 13 -13.71 -15.70 9.36
N ARG A 14 -12.97 -14.92 10.17
CA ARG A 14 -12.63 -15.23 11.55
C ARG A 14 -13.25 -14.25 12.53
N ALA A 15 -13.15 -12.96 12.25
CA ALA A 15 -13.64 -11.92 13.13
C ALA A 15 -14.13 -10.72 12.34
N GLY A 16 -15.00 -9.93 12.93
CA GLY A 16 -15.44 -8.66 12.39
C GLY A 16 -15.91 -7.74 13.50
N ILE A 17 -15.68 -6.43 13.32
CA ILE A 17 -16.08 -5.40 14.27
C ILE A 17 -16.59 -4.18 13.55
N ALA A 18 -17.61 -3.53 14.10
CA ALA A 18 -18.11 -2.26 13.61
C ALA A 18 -17.15 -1.13 14.03
N PHE A 19 -16.95 -0.19 13.11
CA PHE A 19 -16.21 1.04 13.32
C PHE A 19 -17.12 2.20 12.94
N ASP A 20 -17.28 3.17 13.82
CA ASP A 20 -18.18 4.31 13.65
C ASP A 20 -17.52 5.40 12.79
N ASP A 21 -17.05 5.04 11.62
CA ASP A 21 -16.49 5.82 10.52
C ASP A 21 -16.22 4.84 9.37
N TYR A 22 -16.12 5.25 8.11
CA TYR A 22 -15.72 4.33 7.06
C TYR A 22 -14.21 4.02 7.16
N VAL A 23 -13.84 2.77 6.93
CA VAL A 23 -12.42 2.37 6.96
C VAL A 23 -11.75 2.86 5.68
N ALA A 24 -10.99 3.97 5.74
CA ALA A 24 -10.27 4.52 4.59
C ALA A 24 -8.98 3.74 4.29
N ASP A 25 -8.22 3.41 5.33
CA ASP A 25 -7.04 2.55 5.25
C ASP A 25 -6.80 1.85 6.58
N CYS A 26 -6.01 0.79 6.56
CA CYS A 26 -5.58 0.10 7.78
C CYS A 26 -4.20 -0.52 7.59
N VAL A 27 -3.51 -0.75 8.71
CA VAL A 27 -2.17 -1.33 8.70
C VAL A 27 -1.97 -2.26 9.89
N TRP A 28 -1.38 -3.42 9.66
CA TRP A 28 -1.04 -4.39 10.71
C TRP A 28 0.18 -3.96 11.50
N SER A 29 0.18 -4.28 12.80
CA SER A 29 1.40 -4.28 13.61
C SER A 29 2.40 -5.34 13.09
N PRO A 30 3.71 -5.14 13.30
CA PRO A 30 4.73 -6.09 12.85
C PRO A 30 4.58 -7.50 13.42
N ASP A 31 4.00 -7.64 14.61
CA ASP A 31 3.72 -8.93 15.25
C ASP A 31 2.37 -9.53 14.83
N GLY A 32 1.59 -8.80 14.02
CA GLY A 32 0.29 -9.23 13.51
C GLY A 32 -0.83 -9.31 14.56
N LYS A 33 -0.68 -8.71 15.75
CA LYS A 33 -1.69 -8.77 16.82
C LYS A 33 -2.59 -7.55 16.88
N SER A 34 -2.21 -6.47 16.25
CA SER A 34 -2.98 -5.23 16.22
C SER A 34 -3.11 -4.69 14.80
N ILE A 35 -4.16 -3.90 14.58
CA ILE A 35 -4.42 -3.20 13.33
C ILE A 35 -4.73 -1.76 13.67
N ALA A 36 -3.96 -0.83 13.14
CA ALA A 36 -4.31 0.59 13.19
C ALA A 36 -5.23 0.92 12.02
N ILE A 37 -6.26 1.72 12.28
CA ILE A 37 -7.32 2.06 11.34
C ILE A 37 -7.36 3.57 11.17
N ALA A 38 -7.41 4.00 9.92
CA ALA A 38 -7.65 5.37 9.51
C ALA A 38 -9.09 5.49 9.01
N GLY A 39 -9.90 6.28 9.69
CA GLY A 39 -11.26 6.61 9.29
C GLY A 39 -11.27 7.75 8.28
N GLY A 40 -12.19 7.68 7.34
CA GLY A 40 -12.30 8.71 6.30
C GLY A 40 -12.87 10.03 6.78
N GLU A 41 -13.68 10.01 7.85
CA GLU A 41 -14.15 11.22 8.53
C GLU A 41 -13.14 11.74 9.57
N GLY A 42 -12.12 10.94 9.89
CA GLY A 42 -10.96 11.34 10.69
C GLY A 42 -10.67 10.50 11.92
N LYS A 43 -11.54 9.58 12.32
CA LYS A 43 -11.27 8.74 13.48
C LYS A 43 -10.03 7.88 13.28
N VAL A 44 -9.23 7.76 14.32
CA VAL A 44 -8.08 6.85 14.38
C VAL A 44 -8.39 5.81 15.44
N ALA A 45 -8.29 4.53 15.08
CA ALA A 45 -8.58 3.44 15.99
C ALA A 45 -7.52 2.34 15.98
N LEU A 46 -7.51 1.57 17.06
CA LEU A 46 -6.74 0.34 17.19
C LEU A 46 -7.69 -0.85 17.38
N ALA A 47 -7.58 -1.84 16.51
CA ALA A 47 -8.21 -3.15 16.70
C ALA A 47 -7.14 -4.13 17.17
N ARG A 48 -7.39 -4.80 18.31
CA ARG A 48 -6.52 -5.85 18.87
C ARG A 48 -7.15 -7.21 18.66
N THR A 49 -6.36 -8.16 18.14
CA THR A 49 -6.82 -9.54 17.92
C THR A 49 -6.61 -10.39 19.15
N ALA A 50 -7.66 -11.10 19.60
CA ALA A 50 -7.61 -12.07 20.68
C ALA A 50 -8.27 -13.38 20.22
N GLY A 51 -7.50 -14.29 19.62
CA GLY A 51 -8.04 -15.45 18.92
C GLY A 51 -8.93 -15.02 17.74
N ASP A 52 -10.18 -15.49 17.75
CA ASP A 52 -11.20 -15.16 16.75
C ASP A 52 -12.06 -13.93 17.14
N SER A 53 -11.58 -13.09 18.06
CA SER A 53 -12.25 -11.85 18.45
C SER A 53 -11.41 -10.62 18.15
N LEU A 54 -12.10 -9.48 17.97
CA LEU A 54 -11.51 -8.16 17.83
C LEU A 54 -12.03 -7.25 18.95
N ALA A 55 -11.11 -6.53 19.58
CA ALA A 55 -11.43 -5.41 20.45
C ALA A 55 -10.99 -4.13 19.74
N LEU A 56 -11.90 -3.19 19.55
CA LEU A 56 -11.64 -1.92 18.88
C LEU A 56 -11.74 -0.76 19.87
N GLU A 57 -10.78 0.13 19.80
CA GLU A 57 -10.71 1.36 20.59
C GLU A 57 -10.44 2.53 19.66
N VAL A 58 -11.29 3.54 19.68
CA VAL A 58 -11.02 4.83 19.03
C VAL A 58 -10.07 5.60 19.95
N ILE A 59 -8.89 5.93 19.46
CA ILE A 59 -7.80 6.51 20.25
C ILE A 59 -7.61 8.00 19.99
N GLY A 60 -8.20 8.54 18.94
CA GLY A 60 -8.15 9.95 18.60
C GLY A 60 -8.69 10.24 17.21
N GLU A 61 -8.43 11.45 16.74
CA GLU A 61 -8.99 11.91 15.48
C GLU A 61 -8.11 12.96 14.78
N HIS A 62 -8.29 13.07 13.47
CA HIS A 62 -7.91 14.19 12.62
C HIS A 62 -9.17 14.99 12.23
N LEU A 63 -9.09 16.30 12.18
CA LEU A 63 -10.17 17.11 11.65
C LEU A 63 -10.26 16.94 10.12
N LEU A 64 -11.46 16.81 9.58
CA LEU A 64 -11.76 16.73 8.14
C LEU A 64 -11.23 15.46 7.42
N GLY A 65 -10.85 14.43 8.16
CA GLY A 65 -10.48 13.14 7.58
C GLY A 65 -9.01 12.77 7.71
N THR A 66 -8.74 11.46 7.79
CA THR A 66 -7.40 10.89 7.78
C THR A 66 -6.95 10.66 6.34
N LEU A 67 -5.71 10.97 6.01
CA LEU A 67 -5.14 10.85 4.66
C LEU A 67 -4.19 9.68 4.48
N SER A 68 -3.38 9.40 5.50
CA SER A 68 -2.38 8.35 5.42
C SER A 68 -2.09 7.75 6.79
N ILE A 69 -1.75 6.46 6.80
CA ILE A 69 -1.37 5.71 8.00
C ILE A 69 -0.17 4.83 7.68
N ALA A 70 0.80 4.79 8.60
CA ALA A 70 1.98 3.94 8.47
C ALA A 70 2.40 3.40 9.83
N TRP A 71 2.55 2.06 9.94
CA TRP A 71 3.09 1.44 11.13
C TRP A 71 4.62 1.46 11.10
N ARG A 72 5.24 1.77 12.25
CA ARG A 72 6.69 1.73 12.39
C ARG A 72 7.18 0.27 12.41
N PRO A 73 8.03 -0.16 11.48
CA PRO A 73 8.59 -1.50 11.51
C PRO A 73 9.29 -1.81 12.84
N ARG A 74 9.06 -3.02 13.36
CA ARG A 74 9.70 -3.54 14.58
C ARG A 74 9.42 -2.75 15.87
N ALA A 75 8.33 -1.98 15.91
CA ALA A 75 7.98 -1.18 17.08
C ALA A 75 6.47 -1.10 17.29
N ASP A 76 6.05 -0.78 18.51
CA ASP A 76 4.65 -0.61 18.88
C ASP A 76 4.22 0.86 18.75
N SER A 77 4.44 1.41 17.57
CA SER A 77 4.03 2.78 17.25
C SER A 77 3.68 2.92 15.78
N PHE A 78 2.83 3.89 15.46
CA PHE A 78 2.46 4.20 14.10
C PHE A 78 2.22 5.70 13.91
N ALA A 79 2.18 6.16 12.69
CA ALA A 79 1.93 7.54 12.34
C ALA A 79 0.66 7.66 11.51
N THR A 80 -0.08 8.75 11.71
CA THR A 80 -1.21 9.15 10.87
C THR A 80 -1.05 10.59 10.41
N SER A 81 -1.66 10.93 9.28
CA SER A 81 -1.81 12.31 8.82
C SER A 81 -3.25 12.58 8.40
N GLY A 82 -3.66 13.83 8.54
CA GLY A 82 -5.02 14.25 8.21
C GLY A 82 -5.08 15.50 7.33
N GLN A 83 -6.30 15.81 6.89
CA GLN A 83 -6.59 17.03 6.13
C GLN A 83 -6.39 18.30 6.96
N ASP A 84 -6.35 18.19 8.28
CA ASP A 84 -6.00 19.26 9.22
C ASP A 84 -4.51 19.66 9.18
N SER A 85 -3.74 19.07 8.26
CA SER A 85 -2.29 19.23 8.11
C SER A 85 -1.49 18.69 9.30
N ALA A 86 -2.14 18.03 10.27
CA ALA A 86 -1.45 17.41 11.39
C ALA A 86 -0.84 16.06 10.99
N LEU A 87 0.32 15.78 11.56
CA LEU A 87 0.95 14.47 11.61
C LEU A 87 1.01 14.06 13.08
N VAL A 88 0.60 12.83 13.37
CA VAL A 88 0.51 12.31 14.73
C VAL A 88 1.25 10.99 14.83
N LEU A 89 2.08 10.86 15.85
CA LEU A 89 2.66 9.60 16.31
C LEU A 89 1.84 9.03 17.46
N TRP A 90 1.56 7.75 17.40
CA TRP A 90 0.76 7.01 18.37
C TRP A 90 1.57 5.89 19.01
N ASP A 91 1.41 5.71 20.29
CA ASP A 91 1.83 4.50 21.01
C ASP A 91 0.74 3.45 20.87
N ALA A 92 1.03 2.34 20.22
CA ALA A 92 0.04 1.30 19.95
C ALA A 92 -0.29 0.44 21.19
N ALA A 93 0.61 0.37 22.18
CA ALA A 93 0.35 -0.37 23.40
C ALA A 93 -0.69 0.35 24.28
N THR A 94 -0.58 1.67 24.39
CA THR A 94 -1.44 2.48 25.26
C THR A 94 -2.56 3.22 24.53
N GLY A 95 -2.51 3.31 23.18
CA GLY A 95 -3.42 4.12 22.38
C GLY A 95 -3.20 5.63 22.52
N LYS A 96 -2.11 6.07 23.18
CA LYS A 96 -1.86 7.50 23.44
C LYS A 96 -1.13 8.18 22.30
N GLU A 97 -1.45 9.44 22.11
CA GLU A 97 -0.71 10.33 21.25
C GLU A 97 0.69 10.60 21.87
N LEU A 98 1.75 10.28 21.12
CA LEU A 98 3.13 10.56 21.52
C LEU A 98 3.56 11.96 21.09
N LYS A 99 3.14 12.37 19.88
CA LYS A 99 3.49 13.67 19.32
C LYS A 99 2.52 14.07 18.23
N ARG A 100 2.15 15.35 18.20
CA ARG A 100 1.37 15.99 17.13
C ARG A 100 2.09 17.25 16.64
N TRP A 101 2.24 17.37 15.31
CA TRP A 101 2.82 18.58 14.71
C TRP A 101 2.29 18.81 13.31
N LYS A 102 2.54 19.98 12.75
CA LYS A 102 2.19 20.33 11.37
C LYS A 102 3.47 20.47 10.56
N PRO A 103 3.80 19.52 9.67
CA PRO A 103 4.99 19.57 8.81
C PRO A 103 5.03 20.77 7.88
N ALA A 104 3.85 21.15 7.35
CA ALA A 104 3.64 22.25 6.42
C ALA A 104 2.22 22.81 6.59
N PRO A 105 1.89 23.97 6.00
CA PRO A 105 0.53 24.51 5.99
C PRO A 105 -0.46 23.64 5.19
N THR A 106 0.03 22.81 4.27
CA THR A 106 -0.76 21.92 3.44
C THR A 106 -0.88 20.53 4.05
N PRO A 107 -1.98 19.80 3.79
CA PRO A 107 -2.15 18.42 4.26
C PRO A 107 -1.01 17.51 3.81
N THR A 108 -0.64 16.57 4.68
CA THR A 108 0.33 15.51 4.36
C THR A 108 -0.38 14.36 3.65
N GLN A 109 -0.15 14.22 2.35
CA GLN A 109 -0.83 13.25 1.50
C GLN A 109 -0.29 11.82 1.63
N SER A 110 0.98 11.68 2.00
CA SER A 110 1.64 10.38 2.06
C SER A 110 2.62 10.32 3.21
N LEU A 111 2.58 9.22 3.95
CA LEU A 111 3.51 8.84 5.00
C LEU A 111 4.11 7.47 4.68
N ASN A 112 5.39 7.29 5.00
CA ASN A 112 6.01 5.98 4.91
C ASN A 112 7.16 5.87 5.90
N PHE A 113 7.26 4.77 6.64
CA PHE A 113 8.44 4.46 7.44
C PHE A 113 9.48 3.73 6.59
N ALA A 114 10.75 4.06 6.78
CA ALA A 114 11.84 3.25 6.25
C ALA A 114 11.78 1.83 6.87
N PRO A 115 12.21 0.79 6.13
CA PRO A 115 12.12 -0.61 6.59
C PRO A 115 12.85 -0.91 7.90
N ASN A 116 13.87 -0.10 8.26
CA ASN A 116 14.55 -0.19 9.57
C ASN A 116 13.74 0.42 10.73
N GLY A 117 12.67 1.19 10.43
CA GLY A 117 11.82 1.84 11.43
C GLY A 117 12.41 3.10 12.07
N GLU A 118 13.55 3.62 11.60
CA GLU A 118 14.23 4.77 12.21
C GLU A 118 13.84 6.10 11.58
N ILE A 119 13.40 6.08 10.31
CA ILE A 119 13.06 7.27 9.55
C ILE A 119 11.60 7.20 9.12
N LEU A 120 10.85 8.28 9.37
CA LEU A 120 9.54 8.53 8.79
C LEU A 120 9.70 9.57 7.67
N ALA A 121 9.20 9.28 6.48
CA ALA A 121 9.08 10.26 5.40
C ALA A 121 7.64 10.79 5.32
N SER A 122 7.49 12.09 5.09
CA SER A 122 6.20 12.74 4.85
C SER A 122 6.24 13.59 3.60
N ALA A 123 5.13 13.60 2.84
CA ALA A 123 4.94 14.50 1.70
C ALA A 123 3.74 15.42 1.97
N ALA A 124 4.02 16.71 2.07
CA ALA A 124 3.02 17.76 2.27
C ALA A 124 3.15 18.80 1.13
N GLY A 125 2.23 18.72 0.16
CA GLY A 125 2.32 19.51 -1.06
C GLY A 125 3.64 19.26 -1.80
N LYS A 126 4.46 20.29 -1.97
CA LYS A 126 5.76 20.20 -2.67
C LYS A 126 6.94 19.82 -1.76
N VAL A 127 6.71 19.67 -0.46
CA VAL A 127 7.78 19.45 0.51
C VAL A 127 7.77 18.02 0.98
N VAL A 128 8.92 17.36 0.81
CA VAL A 128 9.20 16.04 1.38
C VAL A 128 10.15 16.23 2.56
N THR A 129 9.79 15.66 3.70
CA THR A 129 10.56 15.80 4.93
C THR A 129 10.85 14.43 5.55
N LEU A 130 12.07 14.25 6.04
CA LEU A 130 12.49 13.10 6.82
C LEU A 130 12.47 13.48 8.32
N TRP A 131 11.89 12.59 9.10
CA TRP A 131 11.77 12.69 10.55
C TRP A 131 12.42 11.49 11.20
N SER A 132 12.96 11.64 12.39
CA SER A 132 13.30 10.50 13.23
C SER A 132 12.04 9.74 13.62
N ALA A 133 12.21 8.54 14.13
CA ALA A 133 11.10 7.73 14.65
C ALA A 133 10.34 8.39 15.82
N LEU A 134 10.93 9.43 16.44
CA LEU A 134 10.31 10.24 17.50
C LEU A 134 9.72 11.56 16.97
N GLY A 135 9.70 11.75 15.64
CA GLY A 135 9.16 12.95 15.02
C GLY A 135 10.06 14.19 15.10
N GLU A 136 11.38 14.01 15.31
CA GLU A 136 12.33 15.08 15.18
C GLU A 136 12.73 15.26 13.72
N LYS A 137 12.79 16.49 13.24
CA LYS A 137 13.15 16.78 11.85
C LYS A 137 14.61 16.44 11.59
N ILE A 138 14.84 15.52 10.64
CA ILE A 138 16.18 15.16 10.17
C ILE A 138 16.58 16.03 8.97
N HIS A 139 15.73 16.05 7.94
CA HIS A 139 16.02 16.73 6.68
C HIS A 139 14.73 17.16 5.99
N ALA A 140 14.74 18.28 5.30
CA ALA A 140 13.71 18.64 4.34
C ALA A 140 14.36 18.87 2.99
N PHE A 141 13.87 18.16 1.99
CA PHE A 141 14.32 18.36 0.62
C PHE A 141 13.85 19.72 0.10
N ALA A 142 14.61 20.29 -0.84
CA ALA A 142 14.16 21.48 -1.56
C ALA A 142 12.78 21.25 -2.15
N PRO A 143 11.88 22.24 -2.15
CA PRO A 143 10.54 22.07 -2.68
C PRO A 143 10.56 21.52 -4.10
N ALA A 144 9.79 20.46 -4.35
CA ALA A 144 9.66 19.86 -5.67
C ALA A 144 8.94 20.82 -6.64
N PRO A 145 9.08 20.64 -7.96
CA PRO A 145 8.36 21.44 -8.95
C PRO A 145 6.83 21.36 -8.79
N THR A 146 6.33 20.19 -8.41
CA THR A 146 4.91 19.89 -8.23
C THR A 146 4.67 19.22 -6.88
N SER A 147 3.38 19.07 -6.48
CA SER A 147 3.03 18.33 -5.28
C SER A 147 3.38 16.85 -5.44
N ALA A 148 3.87 16.23 -4.37
CA ALA A 148 4.15 14.81 -4.29
C ALA A 148 2.84 14.02 -4.11
N ALA A 149 2.60 13.04 -4.99
CA ALA A 149 1.41 12.19 -4.95
C ALA A 149 1.61 10.97 -4.05
N ALA A 150 2.80 10.38 -4.05
CA ALA A 150 3.12 9.19 -3.27
C ALA A 150 4.59 9.14 -2.86
N LEU A 151 4.86 8.42 -1.78
CA LEU A 151 6.19 8.09 -1.27
C LEU A 151 6.36 6.57 -1.16
N ALA A 152 7.55 6.06 -1.42
CA ALA A 152 7.93 4.70 -1.07
C ALA A 152 9.42 4.61 -0.78
N PHE A 153 9.80 3.81 0.22
CA PHE A 153 11.18 3.40 0.39
C PHE A 153 11.48 2.14 -0.44
N ASP A 154 12.71 2.00 -0.88
CA ASP A 154 13.18 0.72 -1.37
C ASP A 154 13.38 -0.28 -0.21
N ARG A 155 13.51 -1.58 -0.52
CA ARG A 155 13.60 -2.64 0.50
C ARG A 155 14.78 -2.48 1.48
N PRO A 156 15.98 -2.03 1.07
CA PRO A 156 17.06 -1.68 1.99
C PRO A 156 16.78 -0.43 2.85
N GLY A 157 15.88 0.45 2.41
CA GLY A 157 15.61 1.74 3.07
C GLY A 157 16.67 2.79 2.81
N THR A 158 17.41 2.65 1.71
CA THR A 158 18.49 3.58 1.31
C THR A 158 18.03 4.62 0.32
N ASP A 159 16.96 4.33 -0.43
CA ASP A 159 16.39 5.22 -1.42
C ASP A 159 14.91 5.51 -1.11
N LEU A 160 14.53 6.79 -1.15
CA LEU A 160 13.17 7.27 -1.05
C LEU A 160 12.68 7.72 -2.43
N GLY A 161 11.69 7.03 -2.98
CA GLY A 161 11.00 7.41 -4.20
C GLY A 161 9.86 8.39 -3.92
N VAL A 162 9.71 9.38 -4.80
CA VAL A 162 8.68 10.41 -4.75
C VAL A 162 8.00 10.50 -6.11
N ALA A 163 6.68 10.31 -6.14
CA ALA A 163 5.89 10.48 -7.37
C ALA A 163 5.48 11.95 -7.55
N LEU A 164 5.83 12.52 -8.69
CA LEU A 164 5.59 13.92 -9.04
C LEU A 164 4.89 14.02 -10.41
N ASN A 165 4.35 15.18 -10.72
CA ASN A 165 3.93 15.44 -12.09
C ASN A 165 5.17 15.66 -12.97
N GLY A 166 5.32 14.83 -14.01
CA GLY A 166 6.42 14.92 -14.96
C GLY A 166 7.66 14.10 -14.60
N GLU A 167 7.73 13.48 -13.42
CA GLU A 167 8.90 12.67 -13.04
C GLU A 167 8.67 11.80 -11.78
N LEU A 168 9.49 10.77 -11.64
CA LEU A 168 9.80 10.18 -10.33
C LEU A 168 11.14 10.74 -9.85
N ALA A 169 11.20 11.25 -8.62
CA ALA A 169 12.46 11.59 -7.96
C ALA A 169 12.83 10.48 -6.98
N VAL A 170 14.08 10.06 -6.97
CA VAL A 170 14.62 9.09 -6.02
C VAL A 170 15.74 9.75 -5.23
N HIS A 171 15.51 9.93 -3.96
CA HIS A 171 16.47 10.54 -3.03
C HIS A 171 17.25 9.45 -2.31
N ARG A 172 18.58 9.47 -2.43
CA ARG A 172 19.47 8.65 -1.61
C ARG A 172 19.52 9.22 -0.20
N ILE A 173 19.12 8.42 0.80
CA ILE A 173 18.97 8.90 2.18
C ILE A 173 20.01 8.34 3.17
N ASP A 174 20.83 7.39 2.74
CA ASP A 174 21.92 6.80 3.54
C ASP A 174 23.23 7.60 3.46
N SER A 175 23.22 8.72 2.74
CA SER A 175 24.37 9.60 2.56
C SER A 175 24.07 11.01 3.06
N SER A 176 25.09 11.69 3.58
CA SER A 176 24.99 13.08 4.05
C SER A 176 24.66 14.10 2.94
N ARG A 177 24.75 13.70 1.67
CA ARG A 177 24.51 14.57 0.50
C ARG A 177 23.09 14.51 -0.03
N TYR A 178 22.29 13.51 0.35
CA TYR A 178 20.91 13.32 -0.12
C TYR A 178 20.78 13.45 -1.66
N GLU A 179 21.64 12.75 -2.42
CA GLU A 179 21.65 12.82 -3.89
C GLU A 179 20.30 12.44 -4.47
N THR A 180 19.88 13.15 -5.51
CA THR A 180 18.59 12.91 -6.17
C THR A 180 18.79 12.46 -7.61
N ARG A 181 18.25 11.28 -7.94
CA ARG A 181 18.13 10.79 -9.32
C ARG A 181 16.71 11.02 -9.81
N ARG A 182 16.57 11.53 -11.05
CA ARG A 182 15.26 11.85 -11.63
C ARG A 182 14.96 10.96 -12.83
N TYR A 183 13.75 10.44 -12.88
CA TYR A 183 13.21 9.62 -13.96
C TYR A 183 12.06 10.40 -14.59
N LYS A 184 12.36 11.12 -15.68
CA LYS A 184 11.42 12.04 -16.33
C LYS A 184 10.40 11.31 -17.19
N TRP A 185 9.17 11.79 -17.15
CA TRP A 185 8.08 11.37 -18.01
C TRP A 185 7.05 12.50 -18.16
N PRO A 186 6.45 12.75 -19.34
CA PRO A 186 5.59 13.92 -19.56
C PRO A 186 4.20 13.85 -18.87
N ALA A 187 3.82 12.73 -18.24
CA ALA A 187 2.57 12.61 -17.51
C ALA A 187 2.78 12.64 -15.99
N ALA A 188 1.69 12.85 -15.23
CA ALA A 188 1.72 12.81 -13.78
C ALA A 188 1.91 11.37 -13.27
N CYS A 189 2.96 11.13 -12.48
CA CYS A 189 3.16 9.91 -11.73
C CYS A 189 2.23 9.90 -10.53
N LEU A 190 1.38 8.88 -10.41
CA LEU A 190 0.41 8.74 -9.32
C LEU A 190 0.93 7.84 -8.19
N THR A 191 1.80 6.89 -8.54
CA THR A 191 2.38 5.94 -7.60
C THR A 191 3.90 5.86 -7.75
N VAL A 192 4.57 5.31 -6.75
CA VAL A 192 5.98 4.96 -6.83
C VAL A 192 6.20 3.61 -6.18
N ASN A 193 6.77 2.64 -6.91
CA ASN A 193 6.88 1.26 -6.46
C ASN A 193 8.25 0.69 -6.84
N PHE A 194 9.05 0.35 -5.84
CA PHE A 194 10.29 -0.39 -6.05
C PHE A 194 10.00 -1.88 -6.11
N SER A 195 10.61 -2.59 -7.06
CA SER A 195 10.64 -4.05 -7.00
C SER A 195 11.43 -4.52 -5.78
N GLY A 196 11.02 -5.61 -5.14
CA GLY A 196 11.67 -6.13 -3.93
C GLY A 196 13.15 -6.49 -4.12
N ASN A 197 13.57 -6.83 -5.37
CA ASN A 197 14.96 -7.07 -5.73
C ASN A 197 15.75 -5.79 -6.07
N GLY A 198 15.12 -4.62 -5.99
CA GLY A 198 15.73 -3.32 -6.23
C GLY A 198 16.08 -2.99 -7.68
N ARG A 199 15.75 -3.88 -8.65
CA ARG A 199 16.13 -3.67 -10.07
C ARG A 199 15.27 -2.66 -10.81
N PHE A 200 13.99 -2.59 -10.43
CA PHE A 200 13.01 -1.78 -11.15
C PHE A 200 12.32 -0.77 -10.25
N LEU A 201 11.93 0.32 -10.86
CA LEU A 201 11.06 1.35 -10.32
C LEU A 201 9.85 1.45 -11.24
N ALA A 202 8.64 1.46 -10.71
CA ALA A 202 7.40 1.52 -11.49
C ALA A 202 6.46 2.60 -10.98
N SER A 203 5.66 3.16 -11.87
CA SER A 203 4.62 4.13 -11.57
C SER A 203 3.41 3.94 -12.47
N GLY A 204 2.23 3.99 -11.89
CA GLY A 204 1.01 4.22 -12.64
C GLY A 204 0.84 5.71 -12.92
N MET A 205 0.32 6.03 -14.10
CA MET A 205 0.25 7.38 -14.61
C MET A 205 -1.19 7.90 -14.73
N ALA A 206 -1.34 9.21 -14.70
CA ALA A 206 -2.64 9.86 -14.89
C ALA A 206 -3.17 9.74 -16.33
N ASP A 207 -2.32 9.49 -17.31
CA ASP A 207 -2.67 9.27 -18.71
C ASP A 207 -3.10 7.83 -19.04
N GLY A 208 -3.26 6.97 -18.03
CA GLY A 208 -3.65 5.58 -18.23
C GLY A 208 -2.51 4.69 -18.73
N THR A 209 -1.28 5.04 -18.41
CA THR A 209 -0.12 4.19 -18.74
C THR A 209 0.57 3.68 -17.49
N LEU A 210 1.21 2.51 -17.60
CA LEU A 210 2.13 1.97 -16.61
C LEU A 210 3.55 2.16 -17.13
N HIS A 211 4.36 2.83 -16.35
CA HIS A 211 5.78 3.05 -16.67
C HIS A 211 6.68 2.31 -15.69
N PHE A 212 7.77 1.75 -16.18
CA PHE A 212 8.82 1.23 -15.33
C PHE A 212 10.21 1.56 -15.89
N TRP A 213 11.17 1.70 -14.97
CA TRP A 213 12.57 1.98 -15.27
C TRP A 213 13.46 0.90 -14.68
N ASN A 214 14.44 0.47 -15.45
CA ASN A 214 15.56 -0.28 -14.92
C ASN A 214 16.48 0.69 -14.18
N ARG A 215 16.65 0.52 -12.88
CA ARG A 215 17.39 1.47 -12.03
C ARG A 215 18.88 1.55 -12.34
N SER A 216 19.49 0.48 -12.82
CA SER A 216 20.91 0.45 -13.13
C SER A 216 21.24 1.14 -14.44
N THR A 217 20.42 0.92 -15.48
CA THR A 217 20.65 1.48 -16.83
C THR A 217 19.92 2.77 -17.08
N GLY A 218 18.85 3.05 -16.32
CA GLY A 218 17.92 4.15 -16.58
C GLY A 218 16.99 3.92 -17.76
N LYS A 219 17.10 2.77 -18.46
CA LYS A 219 16.19 2.44 -19.56
C LYS A 219 14.78 2.32 -19.02
N ASP A 220 13.82 2.93 -19.72
CA ASP A 220 12.39 2.87 -19.41
C ASP A 220 11.63 2.02 -20.42
N SER A 221 10.45 1.60 -20.01
CA SER A 221 9.48 0.93 -20.84
C SER A 221 8.07 1.31 -20.40
N GLN A 222 7.15 1.34 -21.35
CA GLN A 222 5.77 1.76 -21.15
C GLN A 222 4.81 0.66 -21.56
N MET A 223 3.75 0.49 -20.77
CA MET A 223 2.64 -0.39 -21.05
C MET A 223 1.35 0.44 -21.16
N ARG A 224 0.57 0.17 -22.21
CA ARG A 224 -0.64 0.92 -22.55
C ARG A 224 -1.85 0.00 -22.59
N GLY A 225 -3.05 0.58 -22.70
CA GLY A 225 -4.30 -0.16 -22.85
C GLY A 225 -5.15 -0.18 -21.58
N TYR A 226 -4.96 0.81 -20.71
CA TYR A 226 -5.82 1.03 -19.54
C TYR A 226 -6.83 2.14 -19.84
N ASP A 227 -8.07 1.95 -19.39
CA ASP A 227 -9.18 2.87 -19.68
C ASP A 227 -9.24 4.10 -18.76
N GLY A 228 -8.24 4.29 -17.89
CA GLY A 228 -8.24 5.40 -16.93
C GLY A 228 -6.94 5.53 -16.16
N LYS A 229 -6.94 6.46 -15.20
CA LYS A 229 -5.81 6.70 -14.30
C LYS A 229 -5.39 5.42 -13.58
N LEU A 230 -4.09 5.17 -13.55
CA LEU A 230 -3.53 3.97 -12.96
C LEU A 230 -3.04 4.24 -11.52
N GLU A 231 -3.96 4.15 -10.57
CA GLU A 231 -3.71 4.45 -9.15
C GLU A 231 -3.29 3.20 -8.35
N LEU A 232 -3.57 2.00 -8.87
CA LEU A 232 -3.20 0.74 -8.22
C LEU A 232 -2.07 0.07 -9.00
N VAL A 233 -0.89 0.06 -8.41
CA VAL A 233 0.32 -0.61 -8.94
C VAL A 233 1.07 -1.25 -7.78
N GLY A 234 1.53 -2.48 -7.92
CA GLY A 234 2.29 -3.16 -6.87
C GLY A 234 3.02 -4.42 -7.33
N TRP A 235 4.21 -4.63 -6.79
CA TRP A 235 5.03 -5.79 -7.06
C TRP A 235 4.66 -6.98 -6.16
N SER A 236 4.72 -8.19 -6.72
CA SER A 236 4.79 -9.39 -5.89
C SER A 236 6.08 -9.40 -5.06
N ASP A 237 6.05 -10.05 -3.88
CA ASP A 237 7.18 -10.06 -2.95
C ASP A 237 8.46 -10.62 -3.58
N ASN A 238 8.34 -11.62 -4.45
CA ASN A 238 9.46 -12.19 -5.22
C ASN A 238 9.86 -11.35 -6.45
N SER A 239 9.27 -10.17 -6.66
CA SER A 239 9.52 -9.25 -7.79
C SER A 239 9.26 -9.84 -9.18
N ARG A 240 8.52 -10.94 -9.26
CA ARG A 240 8.22 -11.58 -10.54
C ARG A 240 7.07 -10.92 -11.27
N TYR A 241 6.02 -10.52 -10.53
CA TYR A 241 4.84 -9.92 -11.12
C TYR A 241 4.68 -8.47 -10.70
N LEU A 242 4.37 -7.62 -11.67
CA LEU A 242 3.87 -6.26 -11.43
C LEU A 242 2.38 -6.26 -11.74
N ALA A 243 1.57 -6.04 -10.70
CA ALA A 243 0.13 -5.90 -10.82
C ALA A 243 -0.26 -4.44 -11.01
N SER A 244 -1.28 -4.21 -11.81
CA SER A 244 -1.88 -2.89 -12.02
C SER A 244 -3.37 -3.01 -12.30
N SER A 245 -4.15 -1.99 -11.91
CA SER A 245 -5.58 -1.90 -12.19
C SER A 245 -6.00 -0.46 -12.37
N ALA A 246 -6.86 -0.21 -13.37
CA ALA A 246 -7.49 1.07 -13.63
C ALA A 246 -9.04 0.96 -13.69
N GLY A 247 -9.60 -0.20 -13.42
CA GLY A 247 -11.03 -0.48 -13.48
C GLY A 247 -11.39 -1.75 -12.72
N ASN A 248 -12.11 -2.66 -13.36
CA ASN A 248 -12.57 -3.92 -12.78
C ASN A 248 -11.68 -5.13 -13.07
N ASP A 249 -10.63 -4.95 -13.86
CA ASP A 249 -9.67 -6.00 -14.18
C ASP A 249 -8.29 -5.72 -13.56
N VAL A 250 -7.54 -6.78 -13.27
CA VAL A 250 -6.13 -6.68 -12.93
C VAL A 250 -5.28 -7.16 -14.07
N VAL A 251 -4.30 -6.37 -14.43
CA VAL A 251 -3.27 -6.70 -15.42
C VAL A 251 -1.98 -7.04 -14.71
N LEU A 252 -1.46 -8.25 -14.94
CA LEU A 252 -0.20 -8.73 -14.37
C LEU A 252 0.85 -8.85 -15.47
N TRP A 253 1.98 -8.22 -15.24
CA TRP A 253 3.16 -8.31 -16.09
C TRP A 253 4.21 -9.22 -15.45
N ASP A 254 4.65 -10.25 -16.21
CA ASP A 254 5.68 -11.20 -15.73
C ASP A 254 7.09 -10.67 -16.04
N PHE A 255 7.82 -10.33 -15.00
CA PHE A 255 9.22 -9.89 -15.05
C PHE A 255 10.23 -11.05 -14.90
N GLY A 256 9.75 -12.29 -14.91
CA GLY A 256 10.60 -13.48 -14.98
C GLY A 256 11.32 -13.63 -16.32
N GLY A 257 12.40 -14.40 -16.34
CA GLY A 257 13.16 -14.67 -17.57
C GLY A 257 13.71 -13.40 -18.23
N LYS A 258 13.28 -13.12 -19.46
CA LYS A 258 13.71 -11.94 -20.25
C LYS A 258 12.96 -10.65 -19.91
N GLY A 259 11.98 -10.71 -19.01
CA GLY A 259 11.11 -9.58 -18.65
C GLY A 259 9.86 -9.45 -19.52
N PRO A 260 9.05 -8.40 -19.30
CA PRO A 260 7.73 -8.25 -19.91
C PRO A 260 7.77 -7.75 -21.37
N GLU A 261 8.90 -7.25 -21.87
CA GLU A 261 9.01 -6.70 -23.23
C GLU A 261 8.64 -7.75 -24.29
N GLY A 262 7.69 -7.43 -25.19
CA GLY A 262 7.22 -8.34 -26.23
C GLY A 262 6.32 -9.48 -25.73
N THR A 263 5.92 -9.50 -24.46
CA THR A 263 5.01 -10.50 -23.89
C THR A 263 3.59 -9.97 -23.82
N LYS A 264 2.62 -10.89 -23.68
CA LYS A 264 1.23 -10.53 -23.35
C LYS A 264 1.04 -10.59 -21.84
N PRO A 265 0.34 -9.62 -21.23
CA PRO A 265 0.03 -9.68 -19.82
C PRO A 265 -0.95 -10.80 -19.49
N ILE A 266 -0.98 -11.17 -18.21
CA ILE A 266 -2.07 -11.98 -17.64
C ILE A 266 -3.16 -11.01 -17.20
N VAL A 267 -4.38 -11.21 -17.69
CA VAL A 267 -5.54 -10.43 -17.25
C VAL A 267 -6.38 -11.30 -16.34
N LEU A 268 -6.69 -10.78 -15.15
CA LEU A 268 -7.55 -11.41 -14.15
C LEU A 268 -8.89 -10.67 -14.14
N ASN A 269 -9.92 -11.34 -14.66
CA ASN A 269 -11.28 -10.83 -14.72
C ASN A 269 -12.10 -11.48 -13.60
N GLY A 270 -12.66 -10.69 -12.68
CA GLY A 270 -13.42 -11.23 -11.53
C GLY A 270 -14.27 -10.23 -10.82
N HIS A 271 -14.10 -8.94 -11.12
CA HIS A 271 -14.89 -7.87 -10.57
C HIS A 271 -15.87 -7.30 -11.60
N THR A 272 -17.02 -6.81 -11.13
CA THR A 272 -18.06 -6.17 -11.96
C THR A 272 -18.08 -4.66 -11.81
N ASP A 273 -17.28 -4.12 -10.88
CA ASP A 273 -17.08 -2.70 -10.66
C ASP A 273 -15.61 -2.45 -10.28
N ARG A 274 -15.25 -1.19 -10.09
CA ARG A 274 -13.87 -0.74 -9.83
C ARG A 274 -13.25 -1.47 -8.63
N ILE A 275 -12.02 -1.92 -8.84
CA ILE A 275 -11.14 -2.41 -7.79
C ILE A 275 -10.54 -1.19 -7.08
N ASP A 276 -10.77 -1.06 -5.78
CA ASP A 276 -10.22 0.03 -4.95
C ASP A 276 -8.99 -0.42 -4.13
N SER A 277 -8.78 -1.72 -3.98
CA SER A 277 -7.61 -2.26 -3.27
C SER A 277 -7.14 -3.59 -3.84
N PHE A 278 -5.84 -3.82 -3.79
CA PHE A 278 -5.26 -5.14 -3.96
C PHE A 278 -4.03 -5.35 -3.05
N ALA A 279 -3.71 -6.59 -2.74
CA ALA A 279 -2.55 -6.91 -1.91
C ALA A 279 -1.92 -8.26 -2.29
N TRP A 280 -0.60 -8.26 -2.43
CA TRP A 280 0.20 -9.48 -2.53
C TRP A 280 0.42 -10.07 -1.15
N GLN A 281 0.30 -11.40 -1.04
CA GLN A 281 0.62 -12.13 0.19
C GLN A 281 2.13 -12.03 0.48
N PRO A 282 2.55 -11.56 1.65
CA PRO A 282 3.96 -11.58 2.05
C PRO A 282 4.52 -13.00 2.05
N GLY A 283 5.66 -13.21 1.38
CA GLY A 283 6.32 -14.50 1.29
C GLY A 283 5.54 -15.61 0.57
N GLY A 284 4.36 -15.31 -0.01
CA GLY A 284 3.46 -16.28 -0.60
C GLY A 284 3.25 -16.13 -2.10
N GLU A 285 2.31 -16.94 -2.62
CA GLU A 285 1.94 -16.96 -4.04
C GLU A 285 0.55 -16.36 -4.31
N HIS A 286 -0.15 -15.93 -3.24
CA HIS A 286 -1.52 -15.44 -3.35
C HIS A 286 -1.57 -13.93 -3.54
N PHE A 287 -2.64 -13.51 -4.13
CA PHE A 287 -2.94 -12.13 -4.43
C PHE A 287 -4.43 -11.91 -4.18
N VAL A 288 -4.81 -10.83 -3.54
CA VAL A 288 -6.21 -10.48 -3.31
C VAL A 288 -6.55 -9.18 -4.00
N THR A 289 -7.78 -9.08 -4.47
CA THR A 289 -8.39 -7.86 -5.00
C THR A 289 -9.70 -7.62 -4.30
N ALA A 290 -10.04 -6.35 -4.11
CA ALA A 290 -11.25 -5.93 -3.43
C ALA A 290 -11.78 -4.62 -4.04
N GLY A 291 -13.09 -4.45 -4.13
CA GLY A 291 -13.64 -3.33 -4.85
C GLY A 291 -15.08 -2.95 -4.49
N ARG A 292 -15.64 -2.10 -5.35
CA ARG A 292 -16.96 -1.49 -5.16
C ARG A 292 -18.11 -2.46 -5.40
N ASP A 293 -17.86 -3.59 -6.04
CA ASP A 293 -18.80 -4.68 -6.23
C ASP A 293 -18.93 -5.59 -4.99
N TRP A 294 -18.34 -5.19 -3.86
CA TRP A 294 -18.37 -5.87 -2.55
C TRP A 294 -17.63 -7.21 -2.56
N ARG A 295 -16.89 -7.51 -3.62
CA ARG A 295 -16.13 -8.75 -3.75
C ARG A 295 -14.75 -8.60 -3.16
N LEU A 296 -14.37 -9.60 -2.36
CA LEU A 296 -13.01 -9.91 -2.00
C LEU A 296 -12.63 -11.18 -2.75
N THR A 297 -11.70 -11.06 -3.69
CA THR A 297 -11.34 -12.15 -4.61
C THR A 297 -9.91 -12.60 -4.36
N LEU A 298 -9.72 -13.91 -4.18
CA LEU A 298 -8.41 -14.54 -3.99
C LEU A 298 -7.92 -15.15 -5.30
N TRP A 299 -6.67 -14.89 -5.63
CA TRP A 299 -6.00 -15.35 -6.83
C TRP A 299 -4.69 -16.07 -6.51
N ARG A 300 -4.30 -16.98 -7.40
CA ARG A 300 -2.97 -17.59 -7.43
C ARG A 300 -2.43 -17.51 -8.86
N PRO A 301 -1.94 -16.35 -9.32
CA PRO A 301 -1.68 -16.07 -10.73
C PRO A 301 -0.70 -17.01 -11.42
N ALA A 302 0.29 -17.54 -10.67
CA ALA A 302 1.26 -18.51 -11.19
C ALA A 302 0.64 -19.88 -11.56
N LYS A 303 -0.58 -20.19 -11.08
CA LYS A 303 -1.24 -21.50 -11.23
C LYS A 303 -2.54 -21.41 -12.03
N ALA A 304 -3.29 -20.33 -11.89
CA ALA A 304 -4.60 -20.16 -12.53
C ALA A 304 -4.87 -18.69 -12.83
N LYS A 305 -5.56 -18.46 -13.96
CA LYS A 305 -6.08 -17.13 -14.33
C LYS A 305 -7.47 -16.86 -13.73
N GLN A 306 -8.12 -17.89 -13.19
CA GLN A 306 -9.41 -17.77 -12.53
C GLN A 306 -9.24 -17.54 -11.03
N ALA A 307 -10.21 -16.85 -10.44
CA ALA A 307 -10.31 -16.72 -8.99
C ALA A 307 -10.39 -18.10 -8.34
N ILE A 308 -9.67 -18.28 -7.23
CA ILE A 308 -9.69 -19.54 -6.47
C ILE A 308 -10.67 -19.47 -5.31
N ASP A 309 -11.03 -18.27 -4.87
CA ASP A 309 -12.09 -18.02 -3.88
C ASP A 309 -12.65 -16.60 -4.05
N VAL A 310 -13.94 -16.43 -3.73
CA VAL A 310 -14.63 -15.14 -3.77
C VAL A 310 -15.53 -15.03 -2.55
N GLN A 311 -15.33 -13.99 -1.76
CA GLN A 311 -16.18 -13.64 -0.64
C GLN A 311 -16.99 -12.39 -0.99
N MET A 312 -18.29 -12.40 -0.66
CA MET A 312 -19.16 -11.23 -0.77
C MET A 312 -19.30 -10.59 0.60
N LEU A 313 -19.00 -9.31 0.70
CA LEU A 313 -19.11 -8.53 1.91
C LEU A 313 -20.43 -7.72 1.92
N ASP A 314 -20.65 -6.93 2.98
CA ASP A 314 -21.90 -6.19 3.19
C ASP A 314 -21.91 -4.79 2.53
N SER A 315 -20.74 -4.32 2.07
CA SER A 315 -20.59 -3.04 1.38
C SER A 315 -19.32 -2.97 0.52
N GLU A 316 -19.10 -1.83 -0.14
CA GLU A 316 -17.87 -1.55 -0.88
C GLU A 316 -16.64 -1.71 0.00
N ILE A 317 -15.63 -2.41 -0.53
CA ILE A 317 -14.38 -2.63 0.16
C ILE A 317 -13.40 -1.55 -0.25
N SER A 318 -12.91 -0.80 0.72
CA SER A 318 -11.94 0.28 0.52
C SER A 318 -10.49 -0.19 0.62
N VAL A 319 -10.23 -1.19 1.46
CA VAL A 319 -8.87 -1.63 1.74
C VAL A 319 -8.82 -3.13 2.08
N ALA A 320 -7.76 -3.78 1.62
CA ALA A 320 -7.39 -5.14 2.01
C ALA A 320 -5.88 -5.20 2.29
N ARG A 321 -5.48 -5.73 3.45
CA ARG A 321 -4.08 -5.79 3.89
C ARG A 321 -3.76 -7.13 4.53
N TRP A 322 -2.75 -7.81 4.01
CA TRP A 322 -2.23 -9.03 4.62
C TRP A 322 -1.50 -8.74 5.93
N SER A 323 -1.64 -9.63 6.91
CA SER A 323 -0.76 -9.65 8.08
C SER A 323 0.68 -9.93 7.67
N PRO A 324 1.68 -9.50 8.45
CA PRO A 324 3.10 -9.69 8.09
C PRO A 324 3.51 -11.14 7.85
N ASP A 325 2.85 -12.09 8.50
CA ASP A 325 3.08 -13.53 8.33
C ASP A 325 2.34 -14.14 7.12
N GLY A 326 1.54 -13.32 6.41
CA GLY A 326 0.78 -13.73 5.23
C GLY A 326 -0.38 -14.70 5.49
N LYS A 327 -0.79 -14.93 6.75
CA LYS A 327 -1.83 -15.88 7.11
C LYS A 327 -3.21 -15.26 7.21
N ARG A 328 -3.29 -14.00 7.64
CA ARG A 328 -4.54 -13.28 7.84
C ARG A 328 -4.63 -12.07 6.94
N LEU A 329 -5.85 -11.68 6.64
CA LEU A 329 -6.17 -10.52 5.81
C LEU A 329 -7.14 -9.62 6.57
N ALA A 330 -6.78 -8.36 6.77
CA ALA A 330 -7.68 -7.33 7.25
C ALA A 330 -8.38 -6.68 6.06
N VAL A 331 -9.68 -6.53 6.15
CA VAL A 331 -10.53 -5.97 5.10
C VAL A 331 -11.40 -4.87 5.70
N GLY A 332 -11.28 -3.66 5.17
CA GLY A 332 -12.05 -2.50 5.59
C GLY A 332 -13.14 -2.15 4.59
N GLU A 333 -14.31 -1.82 5.09
CA GLU A 333 -15.51 -1.51 4.32
C GLU A 333 -15.95 -0.05 4.50
N LYS A 334 -16.58 0.51 3.47
CA LYS A 334 -17.10 1.90 3.49
C LYS A 334 -18.28 2.11 4.45
N LYS A 335 -19.00 1.06 4.85
CA LYS A 335 -20.03 1.12 5.91
C LYS A 335 -19.46 1.01 7.33
N GLY A 336 -18.12 1.11 7.49
CA GLY A 336 -17.52 1.12 8.80
C GLY A 336 -17.47 -0.27 9.43
N ARG A 337 -16.92 -1.24 8.73
CA ARG A 337 -16.64 -2.57 9.25
C ARG A 337 -15.19 -2.95 8.96
N LEU A 338 -14.51 -3.49 9.95
CA LEU A 338 -13.25 -4.20 9.80
C LEU A 338 -13.50 -5.69 9.96
N SER A 339 -13.11 -6.48 8.96
CA SER A 339 -13.23 -7.94 8.97
C SER A 339 -11.86 -8.59 8.82
N ILE A 340 -11.66 -9.72 9.51
CA ILE A 340 -10.45 -10.54 9.42
C ILE A 340 -10.79 -11.87 8.77
N PHE A 341 -10.02 -12.20 7.74
CA PHE A 341 -10.06 -13.50 7.07
C PHE A 341 -8.75 -14.25 7.32
N GLU A 342 -8.82 -15.56 7.33
CA GLU A 342 -7.65 -16.44 7.38
C GLU A 342 -7.54 -17.22 6.06
N LEU A 343 -6.32 -17.33 5.53
CA LEU A 343 -6.04 -18.16 4.37
C LEU A 343 -5.87 -19.60 4.84
N VAL A 344 -6.77 -20.47 4.41
CA VAL A 344 -6.77 -21.89 4.76
C VAL A 344 -6.56 -22.77 3.53
N ALA A 345 -5.84 -23.86 3.68
CA ALA A 345 -5.75 -24.93 2.69
C ALA A 345 -6.94 -25.87 2.83
N ARG A 346 -7.56 -26.24 1.71
CA ARG A 346 -8.68 -27.19 1.63
C ARG A 346 -8.32 -28.45 0.83
#